data_68741c2442e4c32cd9e83932b2fb73a6
#
_entry.id   68741c2442e4c32cd9e83932b2fb73a6
#
_cell.length_a   1.000
_cell.length_b   1.000
_cell.length_c   1.000
_cell.angle_alpha   90.00
_cell.angle_beta   90.00
_cell.angle_gamma   90.00
#
_symmetry.space_group_name_H-M   'P 1'
#
loop_
_entity.id
_entity.type
_entity.pdbx_description
1 polymer ?
#
loop_
_entity_poly.entity_id
_entity_poly.type
_entity_poly.pdbx_seq_one_letter_code
_entity_poly.pdbx_strand_id
1 'polypeptide(L)'
;MFVQAKSMISSSDLYSRLDAARKKSQEDREEAFWRTHRKVSVSCEKHGETEVIVSLKPDGTWTEAKCPECRAEAQKRERLEYDFKMSASAAAGTFRELIGQRYEPSTARFSTYRCENAQQTKALRVCHRFAKNFIPRVMAKDDMSGAGMLLIGNYGTGKTHLARSILADLASQGVDSVYLCAPDLFDDLNGSGSQPQLYLSRLCRVACLVIDEIGVQSWSDAERKRIHQIIDRRWTAHLPTIFVTNLNRKELTECLGERVMSRLAESTYPVVFSWGDNRQRKRLEDMPLEEVFGGAQ
;
A
#
# COMPACT_ATOMS: atom_id res chain seq x y z
N MET A 1 -26.38 21.02 87.37
CA MET A 1 -25.28 21.13 86.39
C MET A 1 -24.94 19.71 85.88
N PHE A 2 -25.64 19.22 84.84
CA PHE A 2 -25.39 17.90 84.31
C PHE A 2 -24.56 18.02 83.02
N VAL A 3 -23.30 17.58 83.05
CA VAL A 3 -22.41 17.45 81.91
C VAL A 3 -22.80 16.13 81.20
N GLN A 4 -23.42 16.22 80.04
CA GLN A 4 -23.64 15.04 79.19
C GLN A 4 -22.28 14.53 78.67
N ALA A 5 -21.88 13.33 79.04
CA ALA A 5 -20.76 12.62 78.45
C ALA A 5 -21.03 12.33 76.97
N LYS A 6 -20.35 13.00 76.07
CA LYS A 6 -20.28 12.60 74.64
C LYS A 6 -19.61 11.21 74.59
N SER A 7 -20.32 10.19 74.23
CA SER A 7 -19.77 8.87 73.95
C SER A 7 -18.70 8.97 72.83
N MET A 8 -17.45 8.77 73.14
CA MET A 8 -16.38 8.68 72.18
C MET A 8 -16.61 7.37 71.40
N ILE A 9 -16.86 7.50 70.09
CA ILE A 9 -16.86 6.37 69.16
C ILE A 9 -15.50 5.74 69.14
N SER A 10 -15.38 4.45 69.40
CA SER A 10 -14.09 3.76 69.35
C SER A 10 -13.50 3.77 67.93
N SER A 11 -12.17 3.79 67.83
CA SER A 11 -11.48 3.77 66.54
C SER A 11 -11.91 2.53 65.71
N SER A 12 -12.19 1.40 66.35
CA SER A 12 -12.66 0.18 65.72
C SER A 12 -14.06 0.33 65.13
N ASP A 13 -14.97 1.05 65.79
CA ASP A 13 -16.29 1.35 65.30
C ASP A 13 -16.30 2.32 64.10
N LEU A 14 -15.37 3.26 64.12
CA LEU A 14 -15.16 4.18 63.04
C LEU A 14 -14.64 3.47 61.76
N TYR A 15 -13.66 2.58 61.91
CA TYR A 15 -13.13 1.76 60.84
C TYR A 15 -14.18 0.83 60.25
N SER A 16 -14.97 0.14 61.08
CA SER A 16 -16.06 -0.75 60.60
C SER A 16 -17.12 0.01 59.85
N ARG A 17 -17.50 1.22 60.28
CA ARG A 17 -18.46 2.09 59.56
C ARG A 17 -17.90 2.59 58.23
N LEU A 18 -16.60 2.94 58.18
CA LEU A 18 -15.93 3.34 56.93
C LEU A 18 -15.87 2.19 55.92
N ASP A 19 -15.55 1.00 56.39
CA ASP A 19 -15.50 -0.19 55.51
C ASP A 19 -16.87 -0.58 55.01
N ALA A 20 -17.93 -0.53 55.88
CA ALA A 20 -19.31 -0.73 55.46
C ALA A 20 -19.78 0.31 54.43
N ALA A 21 -19.45 1.58 54.61
CA ALA A 21 -19.74 2.66 53.66
C ALA A 21 -19.01 2.48 52.33
N ARG A 22 -17.75 2.05 52.36
CA ARG A 22 -16.97 1.70 51.13
C ARG A 22 -17.58 0.53 50.39
N LYS A 23 -17.95 -0.53 51.11
CA LYS A 23 -18.58 -1.73 50.52
C LYS A 23 -19.92 -1.37 49.86
N LYS A 24 -20.76 -0.60 50.56
CA LYS A 24 -22.04 -0.14 50.01
C LYS A 24 -21.87 0.74 48.77
N SER A 25 -20.88 1.67 48.79
CA SER A 25 -20.56 2.52 47.65
C SER A 25 -20.04 1.70 46.45
N GLN A 26 -19.37 0.59 46.68
CA GLN A 26 -18.91 -0.32 45.65
C GLN A 26 -20.09 -1.13 45.07
N GLU A 27 -20.98 -1.63 45.92
CA GLU A 27 -22.21 -2.34 45.51
C GLU A 27 -23.14 -1.42 44.67
N ASP A 28 -23.34 -0.17 45.11
CA ASP A 28 -24.14 0.82 44.38
C ASP A 28 -23.52 1.15 42.98
N ARG A 29 -22.17 1.19 42.89
CA ARG A 29 -21.47 1.38 41.61
C ARG A 29 -21.61 0.17 40.69
N GLU A 30 -21.51 -1.04 41.24
CA GLU A 30 -21.69 -2.27 40.48
C GLU A 30 -23.11 -2.39 39.95
N GLU A 31 -24.12 -2.09 40.78
CA GLU A 31 -25.52 -2.09 40.34
C GLU A 31 -25.78 -1.07 39.23
N ALA A 32 -25.24 0.15 39.38
CA ALA A 32 -25.34 1.18 38.36
C ALA A 32 -24.65 0.79 37.05
N PHE A 33 -23.50 0.10 37.14
CA PHE A 33 -22.78 -0.42 35.98
C PHE A 33 -23.62 -1.46 35.24
N TRP A 34 -24.21 -2.46 35.96
CA TRP A 34 -25.00 -3.51 35.32
C TRP A 34 -26.37 -3.08 34.79
N ARG A 35 -26.86 -1.86 35.11
CA ARG A 35 -28.01 -1.25 34.44
C ARG A 35 -27.74 -0.90 32.98
N THR A 36 -26.49 -0.59 32.63
CA THR A 36 -26.08 -0.18 31.29
C THR A 36 -25.14 -1.18 30.61
N HIS A 37 -24.76 -2.25 31.29
CA HIS A 37 -23.86 -3.29 30.78
C HIS A 37 -24.43 -4.67 31.06
N ARG A 38 -24.13 -5.61 30.18
CA ARG A 38 -24.45 -7.02 30.38
C ARG A 38 -23.37 -7.94 29.83
N LYS A 39 -23.23 -9.11 30.41
CA LYS A 39 -22.36 -10.18 29.88
C LYS A 39 -23.09 -10.93 28.79
N VAL A 40 -22.39 -11.22 27.71
CA VAL A 40 -22.89 -12.02 26.58
C VAL A 40 -21.82 -13.00 26.17
N SER A 41 -22.16 -14.26 25.99
CA SER A 41 -21.28 -15.27 25.42
C SER A 41 -21.20 -15.09 23.90
N VAL A 42 -19.99 -15.08 23.37
CA VAL A 42 -19.69 -14.99 21.94
C VAL A 42 -18.93 -16.23 21.53
N SER A 43 -19.46 -16.98 20.58
CA SER A 43 -18.76 -18.09 19.94
C SER A 43 -17.97 -17.55 18.75
N CYS A 44 -16.64 -17.73 18.77
CA CYS A 44 -15.73 -17.30 17.72
C CYS A 44 -15.07 -18.54 17.09
N GLU A 45 -15.18 -18.69 15.77
CA GLU A 45 -14.59 -19.81 15.04
C GLU A 45 -13.06 -19.92 15.25
N LYS A 46 -12.39 -18.78 15.48
CA LYS A 46 -10.93 -18.69 15.62
C LYS A 46 -10.45 -18.85 17.07
N HIS A 47 -11.20 -18.31 18.05
CA HIS A 47 -10.75 -18.19 19.44
C HIS A 47 -11.66 -18.96 20.44
N GLY A 48 -12.70 -19.64 19.94
CA GLY A 48 -13.63 -20.39 20.78
C GLY A 48 -14.67 -19.51 21.48
N GLU A 49 -15.25 -20.01 22.58
CA GLU A 49 -16.25 -19.28 23.36
C GLU A 49 -15.57 -18.31 24.34
N THR A 50 -16.09 -17.09 24.39
CA THR A 50 -15.61 -16.04 25.31
C THR A 50 -16.78 -15.19 25.81
N GLU A 51 -16.67 -14.72 27.05
CA GLU A 51 -17.63 -13.76 27.62
C GLU A 51 -17.19 -12.33 27.30
N VAL A 52 -18.10 -11.52 26.82
CA VAL A 52 -17.87 -10.10 26.57
C VAL A 52 -18.90 -9.25 27.28
N ILE A 53 -18.49 -8.07 27.71
CA ILE A 53 -19.40 -7.08 28.28
C ILE A 53 -19.84 -6.15 27.18
N VAL A 54 -21.14 -6.06 26.94
CA VAL A 54 -21.75 -5.10 26.01
C VAL A 54 -22.42 -3.97 26.79
N SER A 55 -22.39 -2.75 26.22
CA SER A 55 -22.98 -1.55 26.82
C SER A 55 -24.22 -1.12 26.08
N LEU A 56 -25.15 -0.51 26.82
CA LEU A 56 -26.36 0.12 26.29
C LEU A 56 -26.01 1.47 25.68
N LYS A 57 -26.36 1.69 24.43
CA LYS A 57 -26.17 2.99 23.75
C LYS A 57 -27.29 3.97 24.11
N PRO A 58 -27.09 5.29 23.89
CA PRO A 58 -28.12 6.30 24.13
C PRO A 58 -29.43 6.09 23.35
N ASP A 59 -29.36 5.40 22.20
CA ASP A 59 -30.50 5.05 21.35
C ASP A 59 -31.28 3.83 21.85
N GLY A 60 -30.91 3.27 23.00
CA GLY A 60 -31.54 2.08 23.59
C GLY A 60 -31.09 0.75 22.99
N THR A 61 -30.14 0.76 22.04
CA THR A 61 -29.57 -0.49 21.46
C THR A 61 -28.32 -0.92 22.21
N TRP A 62 -28.01 -2.22 22.19
CA TRP A 62 -26.78 -2.74 22.77
C TRP A 62 -25.63 -2.67 21.76
N THR A 63 -24.42 -2.45 22.26
CA THR A 63 -23.21 -2.59 21.43
C THR A 63 -23.08 -4.01 20.92
N GLU A 64 -22.50 -4.16 19.73
CA GLU A 64 -22.28 -5.47 19.11
C GLU A 64 -21.30 -6.31 19.96
N ALA A 65 -21.70 -7.56 20.25
CA ALA A 65 -20.85 -8.49 20.95
C ALA A 65 -19.84 -9.11 19.97
N LYS A 66 -18.58 -8.72 20.09
CA LYS A 66 -17.46 -9.23 19.26
C LYS A 66 -16.40 -9.86 20.13
N CYS A 67 -15.78 -10.94 19.63
CA CYS A 67 -14.64 -11.58 20.28
C CYS A 67 -13.53 -10.53 20.57
N PRO A 68 -13.07 -10.40 21.84
CA PRO A 68 -12.05 -9.40 22.22
C PRO A 68 -10.72 -9.59 21.48
N GLU A 69 -10.30 -10.84 21.25
CA GLU A 69 -9.06 -11.17 20.55
C GLU A 69 -9.15 -10.79 19.06
N CYS A 70 -10.26 -11.11 18.38
CA CYS A 70 -10.50 -10.66 17.01
C CYS A 70 -10.51 -9.12 16.91
N ARG A 71 -11.08 -8.45 17.92
CA ARG A 71 -11.09 -6.99 17.97
C ARG A 71 -9.67 -6.41 18.15
N ALA A 72 -8.89 -7.01 19.06
CA ALA A 72 -7.50 -6.61 19.29
C ALA A 72 -6.64 -6.84 18.04
N GLU A 73 -6.80 -7.99 17.36
CA GLU A 73 -6.11 -8.28 16.10
C GLU A 73 -6.49 -7.28 15.00
N ALA A 74 -7.77 -6.94 14.88
CA ALA A 74 -8.25 -5.96 13.90
C ALA A 74 -7.65 -4.57 14.19
N GLN A 75 -7.66 -4.11 15.44
CA GLN A 75 -7.06 -2.85 15.84
C GLN A 75 -5.55 -2.81 15.59
N LYS A 76 -4.85 -3.91 15.90
CA LYS A 76 -3.41 -4.03 15.62
C LYS A 76 -3.13 -3.93 14.12
N ARG A 77 -3.95 -4.61 13.30
CA ARG A 77 -3.82 -4.55 11.83
C ARG A 77 -4.07 -3.14 11.29
N GLU A 78 -5.15 -2.47 11.74
CA GLU A 78 -5.46 -1.10 11.34
C GLU A 78 -4.34 -0.12 11.71
N ARG A 79 -3.76 -0.27 12.91
CA ARG A 79 -2.63 0.55 13.34
C ARG A 79 -1.40 0.33 12.48
N LEU A 80 -1.04 -0.93 12.20
CA LEU A 80 0.09 -1.26 11.33
C LEU A 80 -0.12 -0.70 9.91
N GLU A 81 -1.34 -0.78 9.39
CA GLU A 81 -1.69 -0.22 8.07
C GLU A 81 -1.56 1.31 8.08
N TYR A 82 -2.02 1.98 9.12
CA TYR A 82 -1.86 3.43 9.28
C TYR A 82 -0.38 3.83 9.33
N ASP A 83 0.42 3.16 10.19
CA ASP A 83 1.84 3.44 10.32
C ASP A 83 2.58 3.20 8.99
N PHE A 84 2.21 2.17 8.24
CA PHE A 84 2.75 1.90 6.90
C PHE A 84 2.41 3.03 5.92
N LYS A 85 1.15 3.48 5.86
CA LYS A 85 0.73 4.58 4.97
C LYS A 85 1.46 5.89 5.30
N MET A 86 1.60 6.22 6.57
CA MET A 86 2.35 7.40 7.01
C MET A 86 3.83 7.32 6.63
N SER A 87 4.46 6.16 6.81
CA SER A 87 5.84 5.91 6.38
C SER A 87 6.02 6.00 4.87
N ALA A 88 5.06 5.45 4.09
CA ALA A 88 5.06 5.52 2.63
C ALA A 88 4.96 6.96 2.13
N SER A 89 4.07 7.75 2.72
CA SER A 89 3.90 9.17 2.38
C SER A 89 5.15 9.98 2.68
N ALA A 90 5.76 9.79 3.86
CA ALA A 90 7.00 10.45 4.24
C ALA A 90 8.16 10.08 3.29
N ALA A 91 8.30 8.80 2.94
CA ALA A 91 9.35 8.35 2.03
C ALA A 91 9.19 8.93 0.62
N ALA A 92 7.98 8.93 0.08
CA ALA A 92 7.68 9.51 -1.23
C ALA A 92 7.86 11.04 -1.23
N GLY A 93 7.40 11.72 -0.17
CA GLY A 93 7.55 13.16 0.01
C GLY A 93 9.02 13.59 -0.02
N THR A 94 9.86 12.96 0.79
CA THR A 94 11.30 13.27 0.83
C THR A 94 12.00 12.98 -0.50
N PHE A 95 11.53 12.00 -1.28
CA PHE A 95 12.07 11.74 -2.61
C PHE A 95 11.61 12.79 -3.63
N ARG A 96 10.32 13.19 -3.60
CA ARG A 96 9.77 14.25 -4.47
C ARG A 96 10.48 15.59 -4.25
N GLU A 97 10.78 15.95 -3.01
CA GLU A 97 11.60 17.13 -2.69
C GLU A 97 12.97 17.09 -3.37
N LEU A 98 13.58 15.91 -3.49
CA LEU A 98 14.88 15.74 -4.13
C LEU A 98 14.82 15.88 -5.64
N ILE A 99 13.76 15.35 -6.29
CA ILE A 99 13.58 15.41 -7.76
C ILE A 99 12.93 16.71 -8.24
N GLY A 100 12.40 17.54 -7.33
CA GLY A 100 11.77 18.82 -7.64
C GLY A 100 10.55 18.73 -8.54
N GLN A 101 10.44 19.64 -9.53
CA GLN A 101 9.26 19.76 -10.41
C GLN A 101 9.06 18.63 -11.44
N ARG A 102 9.95 17.64 -11.51
CA ARG A 102 9.83 16.53 -12.47
C ARG A 102 8.69 15.54 -12.14
N TYR A 103 8.06 15.70 -10.98
CA TYR A 103 6.88 14.90 -10.63
C TYR A 103 5.63 15.44 -11.30
N GLU A 104 5.16 14.77 -12.35
CA GLU A 104 3.89 15.06 -12.99
C GLU A 104 2.80 14.08 -12.51
N PRO A 105 1.69 14.60 -11.94
CA PRO A 105 0.55 13.75 -11.61
C PRO A 105 -0.03 13.12 -12.88
N SER A 106 -0.22 11.81 -12.88
CA SER A 106 -0.81 11.11 -14.01
C SER A 106 -2.33 11.14 -13.98
N THR A 107 -2.95 11.38 -15.13
CA THR A 107 -4.40 11.23 -15.34
C THR A 107 -4.82 9.79 -15.62
N ALA A 108 -3.87 8.87 -15.81
CA ALA A 108 -4.16 7.46 -16.08
C ALA A 108 -4.93 6.81 -14.93
N ARG A 109 -5.98 6.10 -15.27
CA ARG A 109 -6.83 5.32 -14.34
C ARG A 109 -7.18 3.99 -14.98
N PHE A 110 -7.46 2.96 -14.17
CA PHE A 110 -7.95 1.68 -14.68
C PHE A 110 -9.25 1.84 -15.48
N SER A 111 -10.12 2.77 -15.09
CA SER A 111 -11.38 3.07 -15.77
C SER A 111 -11.20 3.70 -17.16
N THR A 112 -10.06 4.33 -17.43
CA THR A 112 -9.75 4.93 -18.73
C THR A 112 -8.98 4.00 -19.67
N TYR A 113 -8.61 2.79 -19.20
CA TYR A 113 -7.96 1.80 -20.03
C TYR A 113 -8.98 1.04 -20.87
N ARG A 114 -8.88 1.16 -22.19
CA ARG A 114 -9.78 0.48 -23.13
C ARG A 114 -9.29 -0.94 -23.40
N CYS A 115 -10.18 -1.92 -23.25
CA CYS A 115 -9.93 -3.32 -23.57
C CYS A 115 -10.70 -3.71 -24.83
N GLU A 116 -10.00 -4.09 -25.88
CA GLU A 116 -10.57 -4.54 -27.15
C GLU A 116 -10.48 -6.06 -27.32
N ASN A 117 -9.65 -6.72 -26.49
CA ASN A 117 -9.45 -8.17 -26.55
C ASN A 117 -9.26 -8.79 -25.15
N ALA A 118 -9.33 -10.12 -25.10
CA ALA A 118 -9.21 -10.87 -23.86
C ALA A 118 -7.83 -10.72 -23.18
N GLN A 119 -6.77 -10.51 -23.96
CA GLN A 119 -5.41 -10.34 -23.41
C GLN A 119 -5.27 -9.00 -22.70
N GLN A 120 -5.82 -7.91 -23.27
CA GLN A 120 -5.89 -6.59 -22.62
C GLN A 120 -6.70 -6.66 -21.34
N THR A 121 -7.87 -7.32 -21.37
CA THR A 121 -8.70 -7.54 -20.19
C THR A 121 -7.96 -8.32 -19.09
N LYS A 122 -7.17 -9.34 -19.48
CA LYS A 122 -6.34 -10.09 -18.55
C LYS A 122 -5.26 -9.21 -17.92
N ALA A 123 -4.54 -8.42 -18.70
CA ALA A 123 -3.52 -7.50 -18.22
C ALA A 123 -4.12 -6.46 -17.24
N LEU A 124 -5.25 -5.85 -17.59
CA LEU A 124 -5.98 -4.93 -16.72
C LEU A 124 -6.35 -5.59 -15.38
N ARG A 125 -6.95 -6.79 -15.42
CA ARG A 125 -7.33 -7.52 -14.19
C ARG A 125 -6.14 -7.84 -13.30
N VAL A 126 -5.01 -8.24 -13.87
CA VAL A 126 -3.78 -8.54 -13.13
C VAL A 126 -3.24 -7.28 -12.45
N CYS A 127 -3.14 -6.17 -13.18
CA CYS A 127 -2.67 -4.89 -12.64
C CYS A 127 -3.61 -4.35 -11.55
N HIS A 128 -4.92 -4.43 -11.76
CA HIS A 128 -5.91 -4.01 -10.76
C HIS A 128 -5.86 -4.88 -9.50
N ARG A 129 -5.73 -6.21 -9.66
CA ARG A 129 -5.56 -7.13 -8.52
C ARG A 129 -4.27 -6.83 -7.73
N PHE A 130 -3.18 -6.51 -8.44
CA PHE A 130 -1.93 -6.10 -7.80
C PHE A 130 -2.15 -4.88 -6.91
N ALA A 131 -2.77 -3.81 -7.44
CA ALA A 131 -3.04 -2.59 -6.69
C ALA A 131 -3.95 -2.84 -5.48
N LYS A 132 -5.02 -3.61 -5.63
CA LYS A 132 -5.96 -3.94 -4.54
C LYS A 132 -5.34 -4.78 -3.42
N ASN A 133 -4.42 -5.67 -3.75
CA ASN A 133 -3.77 -6.54 -2.78
C ASN A 133 -2.40 -6.00 -2.30
N PHE A 134 -2.04 -4.78 -2.67
CA PHE A 134 -0.71 -4.23 -2.37
C PHE A 134 -0.44 -4.16 -0.86
N ILE A 135 -1.30 -3.46 -0.13
CA ILE A 135 -1.13 -3.28 1.32
C ILE A 135 -1.11 -4.63 2.06
N PRO A 136 -2.09 -5.54 1.87
CA PRO A 136 -2.05 -6.85 2.52
C PRO A 136 -0.77 -7.64 2.25
N ARG A 137 -0.26 -7.62 1.01
CA ARG A 137 0.97 -8.35 0.64
C ARG A 137 2.23 -7.77 1.27
N VAL A 138 2.38 -6.44 1.22
CA VAL A 138 3.53 -5.77 1.84
C VAL A 138 3.51 -5.95 3.36
N MET A 139 2.33 -5.96 3.98
CA MET A 139 2.17 -6.15 5.42
C MET A 139 2.43 -7.59 5.88
N ALA A 140 2.11 -8.59 5.06
CA ALA A 140 2.31 -10.01 5.39
C ALA A 140 3.79 -10.38 5.50
N LYS A 141 4.69 -9.75 4.75
CA LYS A 141 6.16 -9.95 4.71
C LYS A 141 6.63 -11.40 4.48
N ASP A 142 5.72 -12.36 4.43
CA ASP A 142 6.06 -13.79 4.51
C ASP A 142 6.58 -14.36 3.19
N ASP A 143 6.10 -13.87 2.05
CA ASP A 143 6.56 -14.25 0.71
C ASP A 143 6.48 -13.05 -0.22
N MET A 144 7.65 -12.48 -0.55
CA MET A 144 7.78 -11.38 -1.50
C MET A 144 8.04 -11.87 -2.94
N SER A 145 7.98 -13.17 -3.19
CA SER A 145 8.00 -13.73 -4.54
C SER A 145 6.86 -13.13 -5.38
N GLY A 146 7.23 -12.52 -6.51
CA GLY A 146 6.27 -11.84 -7.37
C GLY A 146 5.56 -10.63 -6.73
N ALA A 147 6.16 -10.02 -5.69
CA ALA A 147 5.59 -8.82 -5.08
C ALA A 147 5.63 -7.58 -5.98
N GLY A 148 6.58 -7.53 -6.94
CA GLY A 148 6.63 -6.52 -8.01
C GLY A 148 5.96 -7.00 -9.30
N MET A 149 6.12 -6.21 -10.37
CA MET A 149 5.62 -6.55 -11.70
C MET A 149 6.66 -6.25 -12.78
N LEU A 150 6.66 -7.06 -13.84
CA LEU A 150 7.46 -6.80 -15.04
C LEU A 150 6.50 -6.72 -16.25
N LEU A 151 6.25 -5.51 -16.74
CA LEU A 151 5.37 -5.23 -17.88
C LEU A 151 6.21 -5.23 -19.16
N ILE A 152 6.02 -6.24 -20.00
CA ILE A 152 6.83 -6.48 -21.21
C ILE A 152 5.93 -6.41 -22.45
N GLY A 153 6.39 -5.77 -23.52
CA GLY A 153 5.72 -5.81 -24.83
C GLY A 153 6.02 -4.57 -25.68
N ASN A 154 5.50 -4.55 -26.90
CA ASN A 154 5.77 -3.52 -27.89
C ASN A 154 5.29 -2.13 -27.46
N TYR A 155 5.74 -1.11 -28.19
CA TYR A 155 5.30 0.28 -28.02
C TYR A 155 3.78 0.39 -28.21
N GLY A 156 3.16 1.39 -27.57
CA GLY A 156 1.74 1.72 -27.75
C GLY A 156 0.74 0.72 -27.18
N THR A 157 1.17 -0.36 -26.53
CA THR A 157 0.30 -1.39 -25.96
C THR A 157 -0.35 -1.03 -24.61
N GLY A 158 -0.02 0.12 -24.03
CA GLY A 158 -0.63 0.62 -22.80
C GLY A 158 0.04 0.20 -21.49
N LYS A 159 1.28 -0.29 -21.52
CA LYS A 159 2.07 -0.66 -20.32
C LYS A 159 2.20 0.50 -19.33
N THR A 160 2.70 1.65 -19.81
CA THR A 160 2.84 2.89 -19.01
C THR A 160 1.50 3.34 -18.43
N HIS A 161 0.40 3.23 -19.20
CA HIS A 161 -0.94 3.56 -18.72
C HIS A 161 -1.33 2.69 -17.51
N LEU A 162 -1.17 1.37 -17.61
CA LEU A 162 -1.50 0.47 -16.50
C LEU A 162 -0.55 0.64 -15.30
N ALA A 163 0.75 0.86 -15.52
CA ALA A 163 1.70 1.16 -14.45
C ALA A 163 1.30 2.42 -13.67
N ARG A 164 0.98 3.51 -14.37
CA ARG A 164 0.50 4.76 -13.77
C ARG A 164 -0.88 4.61 -13.11
N SER A 165 -1.77 3.77 -13.67
CA SER A 165 -3.07 3.45 -13.06
C SER A 165 -2.92 2.72 -11.72
N ILE A 166 -1.92 1.83 -11.59
CA ILE A 166 -1.58 1.19 -10.32
C ILE A 166 -1.21 2.27 -9.29
N LEU A 167 -0.30 3.19 -9.63
CA LEU A 167 0.10 4.24 -8.69
C LEU A 167 -1.06 5.14 -8.29
N ALA A 168 -1.95 5.46 -9.23
CA ALA A 168 -3.15 6.25 -8.93
C ALA A 168 -4.13 5.53 -7.98
N ASP A 169 -4.28 4.21 -8.13
CA ASP A 169 -5.10 3.41 -7.22
C ASP A 169 -4.44 3.28 -5.83
N LEU A 170 -3.12 3.10 -5.77
CA LEU A 170 -2.36 3.10 -4.51
C LEU A 170 -2.47 4.44 -3.78
N ALA A 171 -2.37 5.56 -4.50
CA ALA A 171 -2.54 6.89 -3.93
C ALA A 171 -3.95 7.06 -3.32
N SER A 172 -5.00 6.51 -3.97
CA SER A 172 -6.36 6.52 -3.42
C SER A 172 -6.51 5.69 -2.15
N GLN A 173 -5.63 4.72 -1.92
CA GLN A 173 -5.54 3.93 -0.70
C GLN A 173 -4.64 4.58 0.38
N GLY A 174 -4.07 5.77 0.10
CA GLY A 174 -3.15 6.47 0.99
C GLY A 174 -1.71 5.95 0.94
N VAL A 175 -1.34 5.23 -0.13
CA VAL A 175 0.03 4.75 -0.34
C VAL A 175 0.69 5.59 -1.43
N ASP A 176 1.51 6.53 -1.01
CA ASP A 176 2.31 7.33 -1.93
C ASP A 176 3.43 6.50 -2.57
N SER A 177 3.54 6.67 -3.89
CA SER A 177 4.42 5.90 -4.76
C SER A 177 5.14 6.81 -5.74
N VAL A 178 6.17 6.31 -6.41
CA VAL A 178 7.00 7.10 -7.34
C VAL A 178 7.05 6.43 -8.71
N TYR A 179 6.94 7.25 -9.75
CA TYR A 179 7.18 6.89 -11.15
C TYR A 179 8.40 7.62 -11.67
N LEU A 180 9.30 6.90 -12.32
CA LEU A 180 10.48 7.43 -12.99
C LEU A 180 10.63 6.76 -14.36
N CYS A 181 11.12 7.51 -15.37
CA CYS A 181 11.70 6.88 -16.55
C CYS A 181 13.18 6.55 -16.31
N ALA A 182 13.68 5.48 -16.91
CA ALA A 182 15.05 5.04 -16.74
C ALA A 182 16.07 6.11 -17.22
N PRO A 183 15.89 6.81 -18.36
CA PRO A 183 16.76 7.92 -18.74
C PRO A 183 16.90 8.98 -17.66
N ASP A 184 15.77 9.52 -17.16
CA ASP A 184 15.79 10.57 -16.13
C ASP A 184 16.44 10.10 -14.83
N LEU A 185 16.20 8.84 -14.44
CA LEU A 185 16.82 8.22 -13.28
C LEU A 185 18.35 8.23 -13.39
N PHE A 186 18.90 7.90 -14.57
CA PHE A 186 20.35 7.85 -14.76
C PHE A 186 20.96 9.24 -14.91
N ASP A 187 20.26 10.17 -15.54
CA ASP A 187 20.69 11.58 -15.60
C ASP A 187 20.78 12.18 -14.21
N ASP A 188 19.82 11.92 -13.34
CA ASP A 188 19.84 12.36 -11.94
C ASP A 188 20.99 11.74 -11.15
N LEU A 189 21.30 10.47 -11.40
CA LEU A 189 22.39 9.76 -10.72
C LEU A 189 23.79 10.16 -11.21
N ASN A 190 23.91 10.67 -12.45
CA ASN A 190 25.17 11.04 -13.10
C ASN A 190 25.38 12.55 -13.16
N GLY A 191 24.36 13.38 -12.85
CA GLY A 191 24.42 14.84 -12.95
C GLY A 191 25.45 15.49 -12.02
N SER A 192 26.04 16.56 -12.48
CA SER A 192 26.97 17.41 -11.71
C SER A 192 26.19 18.10 -10.57
N GLY A 193 26.55 17.85 -9.33
CA GLY A 193 25.84 18.32 -8.14
C GLY A 193 24.83 17.32 -7.54
N SER A 194 24.64 16.17 -8.20
CA SER A 194 23.85 15.07 -7.64
C SER A 194 24.53 14.49 -6.40
N GLN A 195 23.72 14.07 -5.44
CA GLN A 195 24.16 13.25 -4.31
C GLN A 195 23.68 11.80 -4.54
N PRO A 196 24.38 10.99 -5.37
CA PRO A 196 23.89 9.71 -5.85
C PRO A 196 23.53 8.75 -4.72
N GLN A 197 24.28 8.80 -3.61
CA GLN A 197 24.03 7.92 -2.46
C GLN A 197 22.73 8.31 -1.72
N LEU A 198 22.49 9.61 -1.57
CA LEU A 198 21.26 10.14 -0.97
C LEU A 198 20.05 9.81 -1.85
N TYR A 199 20.17 10.03 -3.16
CA TYR A 199 19.16 9.71 -4.16
C TYR A 199 18.78 8.21 -4.08
N LEU A 200 19.76 7.32 -4.18
CA LEU A 200 19.56 5.89 -4.08
C LEU A 200 18.93 5.47 -2.74
N SER A 201 19.40 6.07 -1.64
CA SER A 201 18.89 5.73 -0.31
C SER A 201 17.40 6.12 -0.14
N ARG A 202 17.00 7.29 -0.67
CA ARG A 202 15.61 7.75 -0.65
C ARG A 202 14.73 6.93 -1.61
N LEU A 203 15.19 6.71 -2.83
CA LEU A 203 14.50 5.90 -3.83
C LEU A 203 14.21 4.48 -3.32
N CYS A 204 15.17 3.88 -2.62
CA CYS A 204 15.04 2.54 -2.06
C CYS A 204 14.12 2.46 -0.83
N ARG A 205 13.55 3.56 -0.35
CA ARG A 205 12.56 3.60 0.74
C ARG A 205 11.13 3.81 0.27
N VAL A 206 10.93 4.19 -1.00
CA VAL A 206 9.60 4.41 -1.57
C VAL A 206 8.81 3.10 -1.55
N ALA A 207 7.58 3.12 -1.07
CA ALA A 207 6.75 1.93 -0.87
C ALA A 207 6.51 1.16 -2.18
N CYS A 208 6.15 1.85 -3.27
CA CYS A 208 6.06 1.29 -4.61
C CYS A 208 6.79 2.18 -5.61
N LEU A 209 7.68 1.59 -6.40
CA LEU A 209 8.46 2.27 -7.42
C LEU A 209 8.11 1.73 -8.80
N VAL A 210 7.83 2.63 -9.76
CA VAL A 210 7.76 2.29 -11.19
C VAL A 210 9.02 2.81 -11.85
N ILE A 211 9.73 1.94 -12.58
CA ILE A 211 10.82 2.31 -13.49
C ILE A 211 10.37 1.96 -14.91
N ASP A 212 10.08 2.98 -15.70
CA ASP A 212 9.60 2.84 -17.08
C ASP A 212 10.74 3.03 -18.10
N GLU A 213 10.49 2.58 -19.32
CA GLU A 213 11.41 2.72 -20.47
C GLU A 213 12.77 2.01 -20.26
N ILE A 214 12.79 0.91 -19.51
CA ILE A 214 14.01 0.13 -19.36
C ILE A 214 14.42 -0.46 -20.72
N GLY A 215 15.62 -0.11 -21.18
CA GLY A 215 16.21 -0.63 -22.42
C GLY A 215 16.10 0.30 -23.64
N VAL A 216 15.61 1.54 -23.47
CA VAL A 216 15.57 2.54 -24.56
C VAL A 216 16.97 3.09 -24.88
N GLN A 217 17.89 3.08 -23.92
CA GLN A 217 19.25 3.59 -24.07
C GLN A 217 20.30 2.48 -24.21
N SER A 218 21.49 2.86 -24.74
CA SER A 218 22.69 2.03 -24.67
C SER A 218 23.20 2.03 -23.22
N TRP A 219 23.11 0.89 -22.55
CA TRP A 219 23.52 0.75 -21.16
C TRP A 219 25.04 0.86 -20.97
N SER A 220 25.47 1.89 -20.26
CA SER A 220 26.82 1.94 -19.73
C SER A 220 26.99 0.97 -18.54
N ASP A 221 28.21 0.58 -18.24
CA ASP A 221 28.50 -0.25 -17.07
C ASP A 221 28.09 0.43 -15.75
N ALA A 222 28.15 1.76 -15.71
CA ALA A 222 27.72 2.54 -14.57
C ALA A 222 26.19 2.43 -14.35
N GLU A 223 25.40 2.55 -15.41
CA GLU A 223 23.93 2.42 -15.36
C GLU A 223 23.52 1.00 -14.99
N ARG A 224 24.17 -0.02 -15.54
CA ARG A 224 23.97 -1.43 -15.15
C ARG A 224 24.24 -1.61 -13.65
N LYS A 225 25.33 -1.07 -13.14
CA LYS A 225 25.66 -1.12 -11.72
C LYS A 225 24.61 -0.41 -10.85
N ARG A 226 24.08 0.72 -11.30
CA ARG A 226 23.06 1.49 -10.58
C ARG A 226 21.73 0.72 -10.50
N ILE A 227 21.25 0.20 -11.62
CA ILE A 227 19.99 -0.56 -11.63
C ILE A 227 20.10 -1.84 -10.77
N HIS A 228 21.23 -2.52 -10.78
CA HIS A 228 21.53 -3.63 -9.89
C HIS A 228 21.39 -3.22 -8.42
N GLN A 229 22.01 -2.09 -8.04
CA GLN A 229 21.94 -1.60 -6.66
C GLN A 229 20.50 -1.28 -6.23
N ILE A 230 19.70 -0.72 -7.13
CA ILE A 230 18.27 -0.43 -6.85
C ILE A 230 17.52 -1.74 -6.63
N ILE A 231 17.66 -2.69 -7.55
CA ILE A 231 16.96 -3.98 -7.50
C ILE A 231 17.35 -4.75 -6.24
N ASP A 232 18.65 -4.92 -5.95
CA ASP A 232 19.13 -5.65 -4.78
C ASP A 232 18.66 -5.01 -3.47
N ARG A 233 18.76 -3.68 -3.34
CA ARG A 233 18.33 -2.98 -2.12
C ARG A 233 16.83 -3.08 -1.89
N ARG A 234 16.02 -2.88 -2.94
CA ARG A 234 14.57 -2.96 -2.84
C ARG A 234 14.08 -4.39 -2.61
N TRP A 235 14.74 -5.35 -3.26
CA TRP A 235 14.47 -6.78 -3.01
C TRP A 235 14.76 -7.14 -1.54
N THR A 236 15.92 -6.77 -1.00
CA THR A 236 16.29 -7.00 0.40
C THR A 236 15.34 -6.28 1.38
N ALA A 237 14.83 -5.11 1.00
CA ALA A 237 13.88 -4.34 1.81
C ALA A 237 12.42 -4.81 1.64
N HIS A 238 12.16 -5.83 0.83
CA HIS A 238 10.83 -6.34 0.48
C HIS A 238 9.90 -5.25 -0.08
N LEU A 239 10.44 -4.32 -0.88
CA LEU A 239 9.70 -3.23 -1.47
C LEU A 239 9.35 -3.51 -2.94
N PRO A 240 8.06 -3.61 -3.30
CA PRO A 240 7.62 -3.89 -4.65
C PRO A 240 8.13 -2.87 -5.66
N THR A 241 8.59 -3.36 -6.82
CA THR A 241 9.02 -2.54 -7.94
C THR A 241 8.33 -3.00 -9.22
N ILE A 242 7.81 -2.05 -9.98
CA ILE A 242 7.19 -2.30 -11.28
C ILE A 242 8.18 -1.84 -12.35
N PHE A 243 8.60 -2.78 -13.18
CA PHE A 243 9.46 -2.53 -14.33
C PHE A 243 8.63 -2.52 -15.60
N VAL A 244 8.86 -1.53 -16.45
CA VAL A 244 8.20 -1.42 -17.75
C VAL A 244 9.25 -1.38 -18.84
N THR A 245 9.13 -2.26 -19.84
CA THR A 245 10.11 -2.39 -20.92
C THR A 245 9.45 -2.75 -22.25
N ASN A 246 10.06 -2.32 -23.33
CA ASN A 246 9.74 -2.76 -24.69
C ASN A 246 10.62 -3.91 -25.16
N LEU A 247 11.67 -4.23 -24.41
CA LEU A 247 12.58 -5.34 -24.72
C LEU A 247 11.89 -6.67 -24.45
N ASN A 248 12.21 -7.67 -25.27
CA ASN A 248 11.86 -9.04 -24.97
C ASN A 248 12.79 -9.62 -23.88
N ARG A 249 12.51 -10.82 -23.39
CA ARG A 249 13.27 -11.42 -22.31
C ARG A 249 14.74 -11.57 -22.63
N LYS A 250 15.09 -11.95 -23.88
CA LYS A 250 16.48 -12.15 -24.31
C LYS A 250 17.24 -10.81 -24.31
N GLU A 251 16.68 -9.80 -24.95
CA GLU A 251 17.24 -8.45 -25.00
C GLU A 251 17.40 -7.88 -23.59
N LEU A 252 16.41 -8.07 -22.70
CA LEU A 252 16.49 -7.61 -21.32
C LEU A 252 17.59 -8.33 -20.54
N THR A 253 17.81 -9.63 -20.81
CA THR A 253 18.92 -10.40 -20.21
C THR A 253 20.26 -9.90 -20.71
N GLU A 254 20.40 -9.59 -21.99
CA GLU A 254 21.61 -9.02 -22.58
C GLU A 254 21.93 -7.64 -21.97
N CYS A 255 20.89 -6.83 -21.68
CA CYS A 255 21.04 -5.51 -21.06
C CYS A 255 21.39 -5.58 -19.57
N LEU A 256 20.67 -6.37 -18.79
CA LEU A 256 20.74 -6.37 -17.33
C LEU A 256 21.66 -7.46 -16.77
N GLY A 257 21.94 -8.49 -17.54
CA GLY A 257 22.70 -9.67 -17.13
C GLY A 257 21.86 -10.70 -16.36
N GLU A 258 22.34 -11.93 -16.36
CA GLU A 258 21.66 -13.11 -15.77
C GLU A 258 21.33 -12.94 -14.29
N ARG A 259 22.25 -12.36 -13.52
CA ARG A 259 22.05 -12.15 -12.07
C ARG A 259 20.84 -11.29 -11.77
N VAL A 260 20.66 -10.17 -12.49
CA VAL A 260 19.49 -9.27 -12.32
C VAL A 260 18.24 -9.95 -12.79
N MET A 261 18.30 -10.65 -13.91
CA MET A 261 17.15 -11.39 -14.44
C MET A 261 16.66 -12.47 -13.48
N SER A 262 17.58 -13.16 -12.78
CA SER A 262 17.22 -14.10 -11.71
C SER A 262 16.46 -13.39 -10.58
N ARG A 263 16.94 -12.22 -10.11
CA ARG A 263 16.25 -11.41 -9.08
C ARG A 263 14.89 -10.93 -9.55
N LEU A 264 14.79 -10.45 -10.78
CA LEU A 264 13.52 -10.03 -11.36
C LEU A 264 12.52 -11.18 -11.47
N ALA A 265 12.97 -12.36 -11.89
CA ALA A 265 12.11 -13.55 -11.97
C ALA A 265 11.57 -13.97 -10.59
N GLU A 266 12.36 -13.82 -9.54
CA GLU A 266 11.95 -14.12 -8.17
C GLU A 266 11.01 -13.05 -7.59
N SER A 267 11.29 -11.77 -7.84
CA SER A 267 10.62 -10.64 -7.20
C SER A 267 9.45 -10.04 -7.99
N THR A 268 9.24 -10.43 -9.26
CA THR A 268 8.22 -9.82 -10.10
C THR A 268 7.31 -10.83 -10.78
N TYR A 269 6.04 -10.43 -10.95
CA TYR A 269 5.09 -11.16 -11.79
C TYR A 269 5.14 -10.59 -13.23
N PRO A 270 5.46 -11.39 -14.26
CA PRO A 270 5.51 -10.92 -15.63
C PRO A 270 4.12 -10.77 -16.23
N VAL A 271 3.88 -9.63 -16.89
CA VAL A 271 2.68 -9.36 -17.70
C VAL A 271 3.11 -9.02 -19.11
N VAL A 272 2.72 -9.88 -20.05
CA VAL A 272 3.10 -9.74 -21.47
C VAL A 272 2.00 -9.02 -22.24
N PHE A 273 2.39 -7.96 -22.96
CA PHE A 273 1.56 -7.13 -23.81
C PHE A 273 1.85 -7.46 -25.28
N SER A 274 1.11 -8.46 -25.83
CA SER A 274 1.37 -9.05 -27.15
C SER A 274 0.40 -8.58 -28.25
N TRP A 275 -0.28 -7.46 -28.06
CA TRP A 275 -1.18 -6.85 -29.04
C TRP A 275 -0.57 -5.64 -29.73
N GLY A 276 -1.26 -5.13 -30.78
CA GLY A 276 -0.80 -4.00 -31.58
C GLY A 276 -0.83 -2.65 -30.88
N ASP A 277 -0.25 -1.64 -31.53
CA ASP A 277 -0.19 -0.27 -31.06
C ASP A 277 -1.57 0.41 -31.09
N ASN A 278 -2.09 0.73 -29.91
CA ASN A 278 -3.38 1.43 -29.75
C ASN A 278 -3.32 2.91 -30.15
N ARG A 279 -2.10 3.51 -30.29
CA ARG A 279 -1.94 4.92 -30.68
C ARG A 279 -2.27 5.15 -32.16
N GLN A 280 -1.98 4.17 -33.02
CA GLN A 280 -2.23 4.28 -34.45
C GLN A 280 -3.74 4.29 -34.73
N ARG A 281 -4.54 3.53 -34.00
CA ARG A 281 -6.00 3.50 -34.15
C ARG A 281 -6.66 4.81 -33.73
N LYS A 282 -6.22 5.44 -32.64
CA LYS A 282 -6.74 6.74 -32.21
C LYS A 282 -6.59 7.82 -33.29
N ARG A 283 -5.47 7.80 -34.03
CA ARG A 283 -5.24 8.74 -35.12
C ARG A 283 -6.21 8.53 -36.31
N LEU A 284 -6.53 7.28 -36.60
CA LEU A 284 -7.48 6.95 -37.70
C LEU A 284 -8.93 7.29 -37.32
N GLU A 285 -9.33 7.11 -36.07
CA GLU A 285 -10.68 7.46 -35.58
C GLU A 285 -10.88 8.97 -35.42
N ASP A 286 -9.80 9.73 -35.12
CA ASP A 286 -9.82 11.19 -34.94
C ASP A 286 -9.53 11.95 -36.24
N MET A 287 -9.16 11.27 -37.37
CA MET A 287 -8.94 11.90 -38.67
C MET A 287 -10.28 12.17 -39.37
N PRO A 288 -10.51 13.36 -39.95
CA PRO A 288 -11.63 13.61 -40.79
C PRO A 288 -11.69 12.58 -41.94
N LEU A 289 -12.88 12.07 -42.26
CA LEU A 289 -13.06 11.07 -43.32
C LEU A 289 -12.46 11.47 -44.67
N GLU A 290 -12.35 12.78 -44.93
CA GLU A 290 -11.72 13.36 -46.12
C GLU A 290 -10.21 13.10 -46.22
N GLU A 291 -9.50 13.04 -45.08
CA GLU A 291 -8.09 12.71 -45.04
C GLU A 291 -7.80 11.21 -45.11
N VAL A 292 -8.76 10.37 -44.66
CA VAL A 292 -8.63 8.91 -44.68
C VAL A 292 -8.83 8.36 -46.12
N PHE A 293 -9.64 9.02 -46.94
CA PHE A 293 -9.96 8.61 -48.31
C PHE A 293 -9.41 9.53 -49.40
N GLY A 294 -8.69 10.61 -49.02
CA GLY A 294 -8.14 11.61 -49.94
C GLY A 294 -6.82 11.22 -50.60
N GLY A 295 -6.77 10.10 -51.28
CA GLY A 295 -5.60 9.62 -52.04
C GLY A 295 -5.89 8.92 -53.32
N ALA A 296 -7.04 9.23 -53.97
CA ALA A 296 -7.36 8.72 -55.31
C ALA A 296 -7.74 9.88 -56.24
N GLN A 297 -6.73 10.52 -56.83
CA GLN A 297 -6.82 11.20 -58.15
C GLN A 297 -5.72 10.68 -59.05
#